data_cab47ba332ce9e38ffa87732c67973c6
#
_entry.id   cab47ba332ce9e38ffa87732c67973c6
#
_cell.length_a   1.000
_cell.length_b   1.000
_cell.length_c   1.000
_cell.angle_alpha   90.00
_cell.angle_beta   90.00
_cell.angle_gamma   90.00
#
_symmetry.space_group_name_H-M   'P 1'
#
loop_
_entity.id
_entity.type
_entity.pdbx_description
1 polymer ?
#
loop_
_entity_poly.entity_id
_entity_poly.type
_entity_poly.pdbx_seq_one_letter_code
_entity_poly.pdbx_strand_id
1 'polypeptide(L)'
;MISVKKNNFEELVDKLSHIHNVLQGYASKSINQFLSLRNWLFGYYIVEYEQNGDDRAKYGENLIVNITHKVKHIKGLTGNQLYVCRNFYLLYPHFLRTVSVILQSHDKGHDGILRTLSVKSQIMVIQN
;
A
#
# COMPACT_ATOMS: atom_id res chain seq x y z
N MET A 1 -13.84 -7.83 -19.85
CA MET A 1 -12.96 -8.48 -19.77
C MET A 1 -12.35 -8.77 -18.54
N ILE A 2 -11.79 -9.69 -18.41
CA ILE A 2 -11.40 -9.99 -17.28
C ILE A 2 -10.28 -9.48 -16.84
N SER A 3 -10.33 -9.02 -15.87
CA SER A 3 -9.32 -8.52 -15.32
C SER A 3 -8.43 -9.51 -14.90
N VAL A 4 -7.60 -9.85 -15.63
CA VAL A 4 -6.67 -10.67 -15.20
C VAL A 4 -5.88 -9.92 -14.22
N LYS A 5 -5.59 -10.45 -13.12
CA LYS A 5 -4.83 -9.83 -12.18
C LYS A 5 -3.48 -9.64 -12.70
N LYS A 6 -3.14 -8.49 -13.13
CA LYS A 6 -1.84 -8.20 -13.55
C LYS A 6 -1.06 -7.72 -12.36
N ASN A 7 0.09 -8.31 -12.12
CA ASN A 7 0.94 -7.90 -11.04
C ASN A 7 2.23 -7.39 -11.64
N ASN A 8 2.14 -6.31 -12.38
CA ASN A 8 3.30 -5.72 -13.02
C ASN A 8 3.61 -4.37 -12.39
N PHE A 9 4.67 -3.73 -12.83
CA PHE A 9 5.13 -2.47 -12.24
C PHE A 9 4.06 -1.37 -12.32
N GLU A 10 3.37 -1.25 -13.45
CA GLU A 10 2.35 -0.25 -13.59
C GLU A 10 1.23 -0.47 -12.59
N GLU A 11 0.88 -1.72 -12.38
CA GLU A 11 -0.15 -2.06 -11.43
C GLU A 11 0.31 -1.67 -10.02
N LEU A 12 1.58 -1.92 -9.70
CA LEU A 12 2.11 -1.53 -8.40
C LEU A 12 2.00 -0.02 -8.20
N VAL A 13 2.43 0.77 -9.18
CA VAL A 13 2.37 2.22 -9.07
C VAL A 13 0.93 2.69 -8.90
N ASP A 14 0.00 2.09 -9.64
CA ASP A 14 -1.41 2.45 -9.54
C ASP A 14 -1.94 2.16 -8.14
N LYS A 15 -1.54 1.04 -7.55
CA LYS A 15 -2.01 0.71 -6.22
C LYS A 15 -1.49 1.71 -5.19
N LEU A 16 -0.22 2.08 -5.28
CA LEU A 16 0.35 3.04 -4.34
C LEU A 16 -0.34 4.39 -4.47
N SER A 17 -0.56 4.84 -5.70
CA SER A 17 -1.22 6.11 -5.92
C SER A 17 -2.65 6.09 -5.41
N HIS A 18 -3.34 4.99 -5.65
CA HIS A 18 -4.73 4.84 -5.23
C HIS A 18 -4.83 4.86 -3.70
N ILE A 19 -3.96 4.12 -3.01
CA ILE A 19 -3.94 4.09 -1.57
C ILE A 19 -3.71 5.50 -1.02
N HIS A 20 -2.73 6.21 -1.58
CA HIS A 20 -2.43 7.55 -1.12
C HIS A 20 -3.65 8.46 -1.30
N ASN A 21 -4.26 8.42 -2.47
CA ASN A 21 -5.38 9.31 -2.77
C ASN A 21 -6.59 9.05 -1.86
N VAL A 22 -6.88 7.78 -1.62
CA VAL A 22 -8.03 7.45 -0.79
C VAL A 22 -7.78 7.85 0.66
N LEU A 23 -6.60 7.51 1.20
CA LEU A 23 -6.34 7.78 2.60
C LEU A 23 -6.10 9.26 2.89
N GLN A 24 -5.68 10.02 1.90
CA GLN A 24 -5.47 11.43 2.10
C GLN A 24 -6.78 12.13 2.51
N GLY A 25 -7.89 11.66 1.99
CA GLY A 25 -9.17 12.24 2.33
C GLY A 25 -9.59 12.01 3.77
N TYR A 26 -8.98 11.02 4.44
CA TYR A 26 -9.34 10.73 5.81
C TYR A 26 -8.28 11.22 6.80
N ALA A 27 -7.16 11.70 6.31
CA ALA A 27 -6.03 12.04 7.16
C ALA A 27 -6.30 13.19 8.13
N SER A 28 -7.23 14.06 7.78
CA SER A 28 -7.49 15.22 8.61
C SER A 28 -8.01 14.85 10.00
N LYS A 29 -8.58 13.64 10.14
CA LYS A 29 -9.15 13.25 11.41
C LYS A 29 -8.21 12.40 12.26
N SER A 30 -7.30 11.69 11.65
CA SER A 30 -6.41 10.82 12.37
C SER A 30 -5.17 10.63 11.57
N ILE A 31 -4.43 11.72 11.39
CA ILE A 31 -3.27 11.72 10.52
C ILE A 31 -2.28 10.61 10.81
N ASN A 32 -1.94 10.41 12.06
CA ASN A 32 -0.93 9.41 12.37
C ASN A 32 -1.40 7.99 12.05
N GLN A 33 -2.66 7.72 12.32
CA GLN A 33 -3.19 6.39 12.06
C GLN A 33 -3.25 6.10 10.57
N PHE A 34 -3.71 7.06 9.79
CA PHE A 34 -3.85 6.84 8.37
C PHE A 34 -2.50 6.85 7.66
N LEU A 35 -1.51 7.61 8.16
CA LEU A 35 -0.18 7.54 7.60
C LEU A 35 0.47 6.21 7.91
N SER A 36 0.25 5.67 9.11
CA SER A 36 0.78 4.36 9.46
C SER A 36 0.16 3.28 8.57
N LEU A 37 -1.14 3.36 8.37
CA LEU A 37 -1.83 2.43 7.50
C LEU A 37 -1.28 2.52 6.07
N ARG A 38 -1.17 3.74 5.55
CA ARG A 38 -0.66 3.96 4.21
C ARG A 38 0.74 3.36 4.06
N ASN A 39 1.60 3.66 5.02
CA ASN A 39 3.00 3.24 4.93
C ASN A 39 3.12 1.72 5.00
N TRP A 40 2.32 1.09 5.84
CA TRP A 40 2.36 -0.37 5.93
C TRP A 40 1.86 -1.01 4.63
N LEU A 41 0.80 -0.46 4.07
CA LEU A 41 0.26 -0.98 2.80
C LEU A 41 1.25 -0.78 1.66
N PHE A 42 1.93 0.36 1.64
CA PHE A 42 2.95 0.58 0.63
C PHE A 42 4.02 -0.50 0.76
N GLY A 43 4.46 -0.77 1.98
CA GLY A 43 5.47 -1.80 2.21
C GLY A 43 4.99 -3.16 1.78
N TYR A 44 3.76 -3.50 2.10
CA TYR A 44 3.20 -4.78 1.72
C TYR A 44 3.20 -4.95 0.20
N TYR A 45 2.71 -3.95 -0.52
CA TYR A 45 2.60 -4.08 -1.97
C TYR A 45 3.96 -4.05 -2.65
N ILE A 46 4.91 -3.32 -2.11
CA ILE A 46 6.27 -3.31 -2.66
C ILE A 46 6.90 -4.69 -2.51
N VAL A 47 6.81 -5.28 -1.31
CA VAL A 47 7.41 -6.58 -1.09
C VAL A 47 6.69 -7.66 -1.91
N GLU A 48 5.37 -7.55 -1.99
CA GLU A 48 4.60 -8.51 -2.76
C GLU A 48 5.00 -8.45 -4.24
N TYR A 49 5.25 -7.26 -4.75
CA TYR A 49 5.70 -7.10 -6.12
C TYR A 49 7.11 -7.68 -6.29
N GLU A 50 7.98 -7.46 -5.33
CA GLU A 50 9.35 -7.98 -5.41
C GLU A 50 9.35 -9.49 -5.50
N GLN A 51 8.40 -10.13 -4.88
CA GLN A 51 8.35 -11.57 -4.85
C GLN A 51 7.57 -12.18 -6.00
N ASN A 52 6.52 -11.52 -6.42
CA ASN A 52 5.57 -12.10 -7.36
C ASN A 52 5.26 -11.27 -8.60
N GLY A 53 5.81 -10.08 -8.71
CA GLY A 53 5.51 -9.22 -9.85
C GLY A 53 5.97 -9.84 -11.16
N ASP A 54 5.12 -9.80 -12.18
CA ASP A 54 5.41 -10.42 -13.44
C ASP A 54 6.63 -9.83 -14.15
N ASP A 55 6.85 -8.55 -14.01
CA ASP A 55 7.98 -7.88 -14.66
C ASP A 55 9.05 -7.45 -13.66
N ARG A 56 9.11 -8.11 -12.50
CA ARG A 56 10.00 -7.67 -11.43
C ARG A 56 11.47 -7.71 -11.80
N ALA A 57 11.85 -8.64 -12.65
CA ALA A 57 13.25 -8.76 -13.03
C ALA A 57 13.75 -7.54 -13.78
N LYS A 58 12.85 -6.84 -14.44
CA LYS A 58 13.21 -5.67 -15.21
C LYS A 58 13.70 -4.55 -14.30
N TYR A 59 13.15 -4.46 -13.10
CA TYR A 59 13.48 -3.37 -12.20
C TYR A 59 14.53 -3.74 -11.15
N GLY A 60 14.52 -4.99 -10.67
CA GLY A 60 15.54 -5.47 -9.76
C GLY A 60 15.85 -4.52 -8.64
N GLU A 61 17.13 -4.19 -8.50
CA GLU A 61 17.58 -3.32 -7.43
C GLU A 61 17.16 -1.88 -7.64
N ASN A 62 16.71 -1.53 -8.83
CA ASN A 62 16.32 -0.16 -9.10
C ASN A 62 14.82 0.05 -8.89
N LEU A 63 14.15 -0.91 -8.29
CA LEU A 63 12.69 -0.80 -8.13
C LEU A 63 12.29 0.48 -7.38
N ILE A 64 12.92 0.73 -6.23
CA ILE A 64 12.54 1.89 -5.43
C ILE A 64 12.80 3.20 -6.18
N VAL A 65 13.91 3.28 -6.88
CA VAL A 65 14.22 4.47 -7.65
C VAL A 65 13.16 4.69 -8.73
N ASN A 66 12.76 3.63 -9.40
CA ASN A 66 11.75 3.74 -10.44
C ASN A 66 10.39 4.11 -9.88
N ILE A 67 10.03 3.57 -8.71
CA ILE A 67 8.78 3.97 -8.07
C ILE A 67 8.83 5.45 -7.73
N THR A 68 9.95 5.91 -7.17
CA THR A 68 10.08 7.30 -6.76
C THR A 68 9.83 8.25 -7.94
N HIS A 69 10.35 7.90 -9.11
CA HIS A 69 10.13 8.73 -10.29
C HIS A 69 8.64 8.79 -10.67
N LYS A 70 7.95 7.69 -10.55
CA LYS A 70 6.54 7.64 -10.95
C LYS A 70 5.61 8.32 -9.96
N VAL A 71 5.99 8.37 -8.68
CA VAL A 71 5.14 8.98 -7.67
C VAL A 71 5.67 10.31 -7.13
N LYS A 72 6.54 10.95 -7.88
CA LYS A 72 7.13 12.20 -7.38
C LYS A 72 6.11 13.31 -7.21
N HIS A 73 4.93 13.15 -7.77
CA HIS A 73 3.87 14.13 -7.58
C HIS A 73 3.31 14.07 -6.15
N ILE A 74 3.64 13.03 -5.40
CA ILE A 74 3.16 12.89 -4.05
C ILE A 74 4.26 13.36 -3.12
N LYS A 75 4.01 14.45 -2.42
CA LYS A 75 4.98 15.02 -1.53
C LYS A 75 5.34 14.05 -0.43
N GLY A 76 6.62 14.02 -0.11
CA GLY A 76 7.07 13.18 1.01
C GLY A 76 7.39 11.74 0.66
N LEU A 77 7.11 11.31 -0.56
CA LEU A 77 7.43 9.95 -0.93
C LEU A 77 8.78 9.92 -1.63
N THR A 78 9.82 10.01 -0.85
CA THR A 78 11.19 9.91 -1.36
C THR A 78 11.58 8.46 -1.36
N GLY A 79 12.75 8.17 -1.94
CA GLY A 79 13.28 6.80 -1.92
C GLY A 79 13.47 6.31 -0.51
N ASN A 80 13.96 7.19 0.39
CA ASN A 80 14.15 6.80 1.77
C ASN A 80 12.81 6.45 2.42
N GLN A 81 11.78 7.23 2.15
CA GLN A 81 10.47 6.96 2.73
C GLN A 81 9.92 5.63 2.23
N LEU A 82 10.13 5.32 0.96
CA LEU A 82 9.65 4.04 0.43
C LEU A 82 10.42 2.87 1.04
N TYR A 83 11.71 3.03 1.31
CA TYR A 83 12.46 2.00 2.01
C TYR A 83 11.95 1.83 3.43
N VAL A 84 11.60 2.92 4.09
CA VAL A 84 11.05 2.86 5.44
C VAL A 84 9.72 2.09 5.41
N CYS A 85 8.88 2.34 4.42
CA CYS A 85 7.62 1.62 4.29
C CYS A 85 7.86 0.13 4.08
N ARG A 86 8.81 -0.21 3.22
CA ARG A 86 9.14 -1.59 2.96
C ARG A 86 9.59 -2.30 4.23
N ASN A 87 10.50 -1.65 4.97
CA ASN A 87 11.00 -2.22 6.21
C ASN A 87 9.91 -2.31 7.27
N PHE A 88 9.00 -1.38 7.30
CA PHE A 88 7.90 -1.39 8.24
C PHE A 88 7.09 -2.68 8.06
N TYR A 89 6.77 -3.01 6.82
CA TYR A 89 6.03 -4.23 6.57
C TYR A 89 6.85 -5.46 6.97
N LEU A 90 8.15 -5.48 6.62
CA LEU A 90 8.98 -6.64 6.90
C LEU A 90 9.16 -6.86 8.40
N LEU A 91 9.23 -5.79 9.17
CA LEU A 91 9.41 -5.93 10.61
C LEU A 91 8.10 -6.21 11.34
N TYR A 92 6.99 -5.75 10.81
CA TYR A 92 5.71 -5.92 11.48
C TYR A 92 4.65 -6.50 10.54
N PRO A 93 4.88 -7.73 10.05
CA PRO A 93 3.96 -8.32 9.06
C PRO A 93 2.56 -8.55 9.61
N HIS A 94 2.42 -8.59 10.94
CA HIS A 94 1.11 -8.82 11.54
C HIS A 94 0.41 -7.53 11.93
N PHE A 95 0.97 -6.38 11.57
CA PHE A 95 0.39 -5.09 11.87
C PHE A 95 -1.02 -4.99 11.29
N LEU A 96 -1.32 -5.83 10.32
CA LEU A 96 -2.59 -5.78 9.65
C LEU A 96 -3.78 -5.96 10.58
N ARG A 97 -3.64 -6.76 11.65
CA ARG A 97 -4.73 -6.89 12.58
C ARG A 97 -5.05 -5.58 13.23
N THR A 98 -4.00 -4.84 13.63
CA THR A 98 -4.15 -3.54 14.24
C THR A 98 -4.77 -2.57 13.23
N VAL A 99 -4.33 -2.66 11.97
CA VAL A 99 -4.88 -1.81 10.92
C VAL A 99 -6.37 -2.08 10.75
N SER A 100 -6.77 -3.35 10.73
CA SER A 100 -8.18 -3.70 10.58
C SER A 100 -9.00 -3.12 11.71
N VAL A 101 -8.50 -3.22 12.94
CA VAL A 101 -9.22 -2.70 14.08
C VAL A 101 -9.35 -1.18 13.99
N ILE A 102 -8.28 -0.50 13.61
CA ILE A 102 -8.31 0.94 13.48
C ILE A 102 -9.33 1.35 12.43
N LEU A 103 -9.33 0.68 11.28
CA LEU A 103 -10.25 1.03 10.21
C LEU A 103 -11.69 0.78 10.63
N GLN A 104 -11.92 -0.31 11.37
CA GLN A 104 -13.28 -0.60 11.81
C GLN A 104 -13.77 0.44 12.81
N SER A 105 -12.90 0.90 13.68
CA SER A 105 -13.32 1.87 14.68
C SER A 105 -13.60 3.23 14.06
N HIS A 106 -12.91 3.59 12.98
CA HIS A 106 -13.11 4.88 12.37
C HIS A 106 -14.09 4.80 11.22
N ASP A 107 -14.48 3.60 10.81
CA ASP A 107 -15.22 3.41 9.61
C ASP A 107 -16.66 3.09 9.84
N LYS A 108 -17.24 3.49 10.94
CA LYS A 108 -18.63 3.27 11.13
C LYS A 108 -19.24 4.19 10.18
N GLY A 109 -19.67 3.75 9.13
CA GLY A 109 -20.24 4.60 8.14
C GLY A 109 -19.25 4.86 7.03
N HIS A 110 -18.09 4.30 7.09
CA HIS A 110 -17.09 4.51 6.06
C HIS A 110 -16.64 3.17 5.53
N ASP A 111 -17.54 2.22 5.40
CA ASP A 111 -17.20 0.93 4.87
C ASP A 111 -16.48 1.06 3.56
N GLY A 112 -16.72 2.14 2.88
CA GLY A 112 -16.13 2.33 1.57
C GLY A 112 -14.62 2.34 1.55
N ILE A 113 -13.96 2.67 2.68
CA ILE A 113 -12.52 2.76 2.65
C ILE A 113 -11.90 1.40 2.37
N LEU A 114 -12.37 0.35 3.03
CA LEU A 114 -11.85 -0.98 2.79
C LEU A 114 -12.22 -1.51 1.41
N ARG A 115 -13.44 -1.23 0.97
CA ARG A 115 -13.85 -1.68 -0.33
C ARG A 115 -13.12 -0.95 -1.42
N THR A 116 -12.99 0.37 -1.29
CA THR A 116 -12.36 1.20 -2.28
C THR A 116 -10.92 0.79 -2.50
N LEU A 117 -10.23 0.43 -1.42
CA LEU A 117 -8.85 0.01 -1.53
C LEU A 117 -8.73 -1.44 -1.94
N SER A 118 -9.82 -2.17 -1.96
CA SER A 118 -9.83 -3.59 -2.23
C SER A 118 -8.91 -4.30 -1.25
N VAL A 119 -8.79 -3.74 -0.05
CA VAL A 119 -7.86 -4.27 0.92
C VAL A 119 -8.50 -5.37 1.73
N LYS A 120 -9.81 -5.33 1.91
CA LYS A 120 -10.48 -6.27 2.78
C LYS A 120 -10.20 -7.72 2.44
N SER A 121 -10.32 -8.09 1.18
CA SER A 121 -10.08 -9.47 0.81
C SER A 121 -8.62 -9.82 0.95
N GLN A 122 -7.72 -8.88 0.69
CA GLN A 122 -6.31 -9.14 0.83
C GLN A 122 -5.92 -9.26 2.29
N ILE A 123 -6.57 -8.49 3.15
CA ILE A 123 -6.33 -8.60 4.58
C ILE A 123 -6.67 -10.00 5.04
N MET A 124 -7.79 -10.53 4.60
CA MET A 124 -8.19 -11.86 5.00
C MET A 124 -7.24 -12.91 4.49
N VAL A 125 -6.72 -12.74 3.29
CA VAL A 125 -5.77 -13.67 2.73
C VAL A 125 -4.46 -13.64 3.52
N ILE A 126 -3.99 -12.45 3.85
CA ILE A 126 -2.72 -12.31 4.55
C ILE A 126 -2.79 -12.89 5.95
N GLN A 127 -3.91 -12.74 6.62
CA GLN A 127 -4.05 -13.22 7.99
C GLN A 127 -4.20 -14.72 8.07
N ASN A 128 -4.45 -15.37 6.98
CA ASN A 128 -4.52 -16.81 6.95
C ASN A 128 -3.14 -17.37 6.61
#